data_b41517ba3db872b1bcb8acb10bf63642
#
_entry.id   b41517ba3db872b1bcb8acb10bf63642
#
_cell.length_a   1.000
_cell.length_b   1.000
_cell.length_c   1.000
_cell.angle_alpha   90.00
_cell.angle_beta   90.00
_cell.angle_gamma   90.00
#
_symmetry.space_group_name_H-M   'P 1'
#
loop_
_entity.id
_entity.type
_entity.pdbx_description
1 polymer ?
#
loop_
_entity_poly.entity_id
_entity_poly.type
_entity_poly.pdbx_seq_one_letter_code
_entity_poly.pdbx_strand_id
1 'polypeptide(L)'
;MAKTSNAASELSPKYAVMGFLYLHPMHGYELHKQLSADLYEVWHISQSQAYNILKNLEKENLVSTSHQSQEKRPDRELLTLTDAGKTAFESWLYTSTPGSARAIRVEFISRLFFASKINTSLCTRLIEEQTKTVQAHLRNLRARLSLIPPAQVFNR
;
A
#
# COMPACT_ATOMS: atom_id res chain seq x y z
N MET A 1 19.92 -22.95 8.76
CA MET A 1 18.60 -23.05 8.10
C MET A 1 18.04 -21.64 7.94
N ALA A 2 18.14 -21.09 6.75
CA ALA A 2 17.60 -19.78 6.44
C ALA A 2 16.08 -19.89 6.39
N LYS A 3 15.37 -19.19 7.29
CA LYS A 3 13.93 -18.92 7.14
C LYS A 3 13.76 -18.04 5.91
N THR A 4 13.38 -18.62 4.79
CA THR A 4 12.75 -17.90 3.69
C THR A 4 11.49 -17.28 4.28
N SER A 5 11.56 -16.02 4.70
CA SER A 5 10.38 -15.23 5.00
C SER A 5 9.63 -15.06 3.69
N ASN A 6 8.61 -15.88 3.51
CA ASN A 6 7.58 -15.67 2.53
C ASN A 6 6.89 -14.37 2.94
N ALA A 7 7.41 -13.24 2.47
CA ALA A 7 6.75 -11.95 2.56
C ALA A 7 5.55 -12.00 1.60
N ALA A 8 4.53 -12.77 1.98
CA ALA A 8 3.18 -12.49 1.54
C ALA A 8 2.97 -11.02 1.91
N SER A 9 2.80 -10.14 0.92
CA SER A 9 2.54 -8.74 1.16
C SER A 9 1.33 -8.66 2.09
N GLU A 10 1.60 -8.37 3.35
CA GLU A 10 0.51 -8.08 4.28
C GLU A 10 -0.17 -6.85 3.70
N LEU A 11 -1.42 -7.02 3.30
CA LEU A 11 -2.26 -5.93 2.83
C LEU A 11 -2.38 -4.92 3.97
N SER A 12 -1.43 -4.01 4.04
CA SER A 12 -1.27 -3.08 5.13
C SER A 12 -1.44 -1.63 4.64
N PRO A 13 -2.25 -0.83 5.31
CA PRO A 13 -2.39 0.60 5.01
C PRO A 13 -1.11 1.41 5.26
N LYS A 14 -0.09 0.82 5.86
CA LYS A 14 1.21 1.45 6.15
C LYS A 14 1.81 2.11 4.90
N TYR A 15 1.76 1.44 3.74
CA TYR A 15 2.30 2.01 2.51
C TYR A 15 1.42 3.10 1.91
N ALA A 16 0.11 3.09 2.15
CA ALA A 16 -0.75 4.21 1.80
C ALA A 16 -0.39 5.46 2.63
N VAL A 17 -0.19 5.29 3.95
CA VAL A 17 0.29 6.37 4.84
C VAL A 17 1.64 6.90 4.38
N MET A 18 2.61 6.02 4.09
CA MET A 18 3.93 6.41 3.60
C MET A 18 3.85 7.12 2.24
N GLY A 19 2.95 6.71 1.35
CA GLY A 19 2.77 7.30 0.03
C GLY A 19 2.35 8.77 0.08
N PHE A 20 1.45 9.15 0.99
CA PHE A 20 1.12 10.56 1.17
C PHE A 20 2.31 11.38 1.70
N LEU A 21 3.07 10.84 2.65
CA LEU A 21 4.29 11.49 3.15
C LEU A 21 5.42 11.52 2.10
N TYR A 22 5.42 10.59 1.14
CA TYR A 22 6.34 10.62 0.01
C TYR A 22 6.07 11.79 -0.93
N LEU A 23 4.80 12.11 -1.15
CA LEU A 23 4.41 13.25 -1.99
C LEU A 23 4.81 14.59 -1.35
N HIS A 24 4.56 14.77 -0.06
CA HIS A 24 5.01 15.93 0.72
C HIS A 24 4.87 15.69 2.23
N PRO A 25 5.71 16.34 3.06
CA PRO A 25 5.54 16.35 4.50
C PRO A 25 4.19 16.95 4.90
N MET A 26 3.53 16.40 5.93
CA MET A 26 2.24 16.89 6.40
C MET A 26 1.99 16.54 7.86
N HIS A 27 0.98 17.14 8.45
CA HIS A 27 0.52 16.84 9.79
C HIS A 27 -0.36 15.59 9.82
N GLY A 28 -0.38 14.86 10.93
CA GLY A 28 -1.15 13.61 11.06
C GLY A 28 -2.65 13.75 10.76
N TYR A 29 -3.26 14.88 11.13
CA TYR A 29 -4.64 15.18 10.78
C TYR A 29 -4.85 15.36 9.27
N GLU A 30 -3.96 16.07 8.61
CA GLU A 30 -4.00 16.29 7.15
C GLU A 30 -3.84 14.98 6.39
N LEU A 31 -2.91 14.14 6.84
CA LEU A 31 -2.70 12.81 6.30
C LEU A 31 -3.96 11.95 6.37
N HIS A 32 -4.61 11.88 7.54
CA HIS A 32 -5.85 11.13 7.69
C HIS A 32 -6.97 11.68 6.81
N LYS A 33 -7.08 13.02 6.69
CA LYS A 33 -8.06 13.67 5.83
C LYS A 33 -7.84 13.33 4.35
N GLN A 34 -6.59 13.39 3.86
CA GLN A 34 -6.26 13.05 2.47
C GLN A 34 -6.48 11.56 2.19
N LEU A 35 -6.05 10.68 3.08
CA LEU A 35 -6.27 9.24 2.96
C LEU A 35 -7.77 8.92 2.87
N SER A 36 -8.59 9.57 3.70
CA SER A 36 -10.04 9.40 3.70
C SER A 36 -10.71 10.03 2.48
N ALA A 37 -10.13 11.06 1.85
CA ALA A 37 -10.68 11.65 0.64
C ALA A 37 -10.31 10.86 -0.62
N ASP A 38 -9.05 10.45 -0.74
CA ASP A 38 -8.50 9.92 -1.99
C ASP A 38 -8.53 8.39 -2.08
N LEU A 39 -8.46 7.69 -0.95
CA LEU A 39 -8.38 6.23 -0.88
C LEU A 39 -9.46 5.60 0.01
N TYR A 40 -10.57 6.29 0.27
CA TYR A 40 -11.66 5.77 1.11
C TYR A 40 -12.19 4.41 0.62
N GLU A 41 -12.41 4.24 -0.68
CA GLU A 41 -12.89 2.99 -1.26
C GLU A 41 -11.94 1.79 -1.10
N VAL A 42 -10.67 2.09 -0.80
CA VAL A 42 -9.61 1.09 -0.65
C VAL A 42 -9.28 0.87 0.84
N TRP A 43 -9.15 1.95 1.60
CA TRP A 43 -8.71 1.94 2.99
C TRP A 43 -9.67 2.69 3.91
N HIS A 44 -10.46 1.94 4.68
CA HIS A 44 -11.28 2.48 5.74
C HIS A 44 -10.49 2.50 7.05
N ILE A 45 -9.78 3.58 7.31
CA ILE A 45 -8.91 3.73 8.47
C ILE A 45 -9.43 4.87 9.35
N SER A 46 -9.68 4.57 10.62
CA SER A 46 -9.99 5.60 11.61
C SER A 46 -8.77 6.47 11.92
N GLN A 47 -9.00 7.66 12.46
CA GLN A 47 -7.92 8.53 12.87
C GLN A 47 -6.98 7.86 13.87
N SER A 48 -7.52 7.13 14.85
CA SER A 48 -6.71 6.39 15.84
C SER A 48 -5.83 5.32 15.18
N GLN A 49 -6.35 4.62 14.16
CA GLN A 49 -5.56 3.64 13.41
C GLN A 49 -4.45 4.32 12.61
N ALA A 50 -4.71 5.47 11.98
CA ALA A 50 -3.69 6.23 11.27
C ALA A 50 -2.55 6.66 12.21
N TYR A 51 -2.88 7.17 13.39
CA TYR A 51 -1.86 7.53 14.40
C TYR A 51 -1.09 6.32 14.93
N ASN A 52 -1.72 5.17 15.11
CA ASN A 52 -1.02 3.94 15.49
C ASN A 52 -0.03 3.49 14.39
N ILE A 53 -0.41 3.59 13.13
CA ILE A 53 0.47 3.30 12.00
C ILE A 53 1.67 4.26 12.00
N LEU A 54 1.43 5.57 12.15
CA LEU A 54 2.48 6.59 12.21
C LEU A 54 3.48 6.31 13.35
N LYS A 55 2.98 6.00 14.54
CA LYS A 55 3.81 5.65 15.70
C LYS A 55 4.67 4.41 15.45
N ASN A 56 4.16 3.42 14.73
CA ASN A 56 4.94 2.23 14.36
C ASN A 56 5.99 2.58 13.30
N LEU A 57 5.65 3.39 12.30
CA LEU A 57 6.60 3.87 11.29
C LEU A 57 7.74 4.70 11.91
N GLU A 58 7.46 5.49 12.92
CA GLU A 58 8.46 6.21 13.70
C GLU A 58 9.40 5.25 14.45
N LYS A 59 8.86 4.23 15.12
CA LYS A 59 9.66 3.20 15.80
C LYS A 59 10.56 2.41 14.84
N GLU A 60 10.08 2.22 13.59
CA GLU A 60 10.83 1.58 12.51
C GLU A 60 11.84 2.54 11.84
N ASN A 61 11.93 3.80 12.27
CA ASN A 61 12.73 4.87 11.66
C ASN A 61 12.40 5.14 10.19
N LEU A 62 11.17 4.88 9.77
CA LEU A 62 10.69 5.15 8.40
C LEU A 62 10.05 6.54 8.28
N VAL A 63 9.57 7.09 9.40
CA VAL A 63 9.02 8.45 9.53
C VAL A 63 9.76 9.16 10.64
N SER A 64 10.00 10.45 10.47
CA SER A 64 10.51 11.36 11.49
C SER A 64 9.48 12.45 11.79
N THR A 65 9.42 12.86 13.04
CA THR A 65 8.56 13.94 13.52
C THR A 65 9.40 15.15 13.89
N SER A 66 9.07 16.32 13.37
CA SER A 66 9.65 17.60 13.80
C SER A 66 8.58 18.47 14.47
N HIS A 67 8.92 19.03 15.63
CA HIS A 67 8.04 19.96 16.35
C HIS A 67 8.18 21.36 15.75
N GLN A 68 7.10 21.89 15.19
CA GLN A 68 7.02 23.28 14.78
C GLN A 68 6.44 24.10 15.93
N SER A 69 7.31 24.81 16.67
CA SER A 69 6.90 25.75 17.72
C SER A 69 6.14 26.91 17.10
N GLN A 70 4.89 27.12 17.54
CA GLN A 70 4.08 28.27 17.17
C GLN A 70 3.79 29.12 18.42
N GLU A 71 4.14 30.40 18.40
CA GLU A 71 4.05 31.31 19.56
C GLU A 71 2.65 31.44 20.21
N LYS A 72 1.56 30.94 19.61
CA LYS A 72 0.18 31.06 20.10
C LYS A 72 -0.73 29.84 19.87
N ARG A 73 -0.19 28.69 19.44
CA ARG A 73 -0.98 27.45 19.19
C ARG A 73 -0.22 26.24 19.70
N PRO A 74 -0.91 25.13 20.02
CA PRO A 74 -0.25 23.88 20.38
C PRO A 74 0.77 23.49 19.31
N ASP A 75 1.94 23.01 19.73
CA ASP A 75 2.98 22.52 18.83
C ASP A 75 2.40 21.52 17.85
N ARG A 76 2.64 21.74 16.57
CA ARG A 76 2.19 20.84 15.53
C ARG A 76 3.35 19.97 15.07
N GLU A 77 3.11 18.68 15.09
CA GLU A 77 4.06 17.69 14.63
C GLU A 77 3.99 17.57 13.10
N LEU A 78 5.07 17.96 12.41
CA LEU A 78 5.23 17.75 10.99
C LEU A 78 5.91 16.39 10.77
N LEU A 79 5.23 15.51 10.03
CA LEU A 79 5.69 14.17 9.69
C LEU A 79 6.40 14.18 8.34
N THR A 80 7.55 13.53 8.29
CA THR A 80 8.39 13.45 7.07
C THR A 80 8.92 12.02 6.92
N LEU A 81 8.96 11.49 5.69
CA LEU A 81 9.65 10.24 5.44
C LEU A 81 11.15 10.42 5.60
N THR A 82 11.79 9.46 6.29
CA THR A 82 13.25 9.32 6.28
C THR A 82 13.73 8.76 4.94
N ASP A 83 15.03 8.75 4.68
CA ASP A 83 15.58 8.10 3.48
C ASP A 83 15.30 6.60 3.46
N ALA A 84 15.33 5.94 4.63
CA ALA A 84 14.90 4.56 4.77
C ALA A 84 13.40 4.38 4.43
N GLY A 85 12.56 5.33 4.88
CA GLY A 85 11.13 5.34 4.55
C GLY A 85 10.88 5.52 3.05
N LYS A 86 11.59 6.42 2.38
CA LYS A 86 11.50 6.59 0.94
C LYS A 86 11.88 5.32 0.19
N THR A 87 13.02 4.73 0.54
CA THR A 87 13.48 3.47 -0.07
C THR A 87 12.49 2.34 0.13
N ALA A 88 11.90 2.21 1.31
CA ALA A 88 10.90 1.19 1.61
C ALA A 88 9.61 1.40 0.80
N PHE A 89 9.14 2.65 0.67
CA PHE A 89 7.98 2.97 -0.14
C PHE A 89 8.22 2.71 -1.63
N GLU A 90 9.35 3.14 -2.17
CA GLU A 90 9.73 2.91 -3.57
C GLU A 90 9.84 1.42 -3.88
N SER A 91 10.49 0.65 -3.00
CA SER A 91 10.57 -0.81 -3.13
C SER A 91 9.18 -1.44 -3.22
N TRP A 92 8.25 -1.06 -2.34
CA TRP A 92 6.87 -1.51 -2.40
C TRP A 92 6.16 -1.07 -3.68
N LEU A 93 6.34 0.19 -4.12
CA LEU A 93 5.68 0.75 -5.30
C LEU A 93 6.07 -0.01 -6.58
N TYR A 94 7.32 -0.46 -6.69
CA TYR A 94 7.84 -1.19 -7.84
C TYR A 94 7.68 -2.71 -7.76
N THR A 95 7.23 -3.24 -6.63
CA THR A 95 7.01 -4.70 -6.46
C THR A 95 5.72 -5.13 -7.16
N SER A 96 5.71 -6.31 -7.79
CA SER A 96 4.51 -6.87 -8.40
C SER A 96 3.44 -7.21 -7.37
N THR A 97 2.19 -6.91 -7.69
CA THR A 97 1.05 -7.29 -6.84
C THR A 97 0.60 -8.72 -7.17
N PRO A 98 0.32 -9.57 -6.17
CA PRO A 98 -0.24 -10.89 -6.40
C PRO A 98 -1.54 -10.83 -7.23
N GLY A 99 -1.79 -11.87 -8.06
CA GLY A 99 -2.95 -11.92 -8.97
C GLY A 99 -4.30 -12.20 -8.29
N SER A 100 -4.39 -12.18 -6.96
CA SER A 100 -5.65 -12.36 -6.25
C SER A 100 -6.54 -11.11 -6.30
N ALA A 101 -7.86 -11.30 -6.38
CA ALA A 101 -8.81 -10.19 -6.44
C ALA A 101 -8.68 -9.22 -5.26
N ARG A 102 -8.38 -9.71 -4.05
CA ARG A 102 -8.17 -8.88 -2.87
C ARG A 102 -6.91 -8.02 -2.99
N ALA A 103 -5.79 -8.60 -3.42
CA ALA A 103 -4.54 -7.87 -3.59
C ALA A 103 -4.68 -6.80 -4.68
N ILE A 104 -5.36 -7.12 -5.79
CA ILE A 104 -5.60 -6.17 -6.87
C ILE A 104 -6.44 -5.00 -6.35
N ARG A 105 -7.56 -5.26 -5.68
CA ARG A 105 -8.46 -4.22 -5.20
C ARG A 105 -7.83 -3.27 -4.19
N VAL A 106 -6.94 -3.76 -3.36
CA VAL A 106 -6.36 -2.98 -2.25
C VAL A 106 -4.97 -2.47 -2.61
N GLU A 107 -4.06 -3.36 -2.94
CA GLU A 107 -2.65 -3.04 -3.08
C GLU A 107 -2.33 -2.44 -4.46
N PHE A 108 -2.80 -3.06 -5.53
CA PHE A 108 -2.55 -2.56 -6.89
C PHE A 108 -3.20 -1.20 -7.11
N ILE A 109 -4.44 -0.99 -6.66
CA ILE A 109 -5.12 0.32 -6.78
C ILE A 109 -4.35 1.39 -6.00
N SER A 110 -3.87 1.10 -4.79
CA SER A 110 -3.04 2.04 -4.03
C SER A 110 -1.73 2.39 -4.75
N ARG A 111 -1.04 1.39 -5.34
CA ARG A 111 0.17 1.62 -6.14
C ARG A 111 -0.12 2.48 -7.37
N LEU A 112 -1.19 2.18 -8.09
CA LEU A 112 -1.59 2.92 -9.27
C LEU A 112 -1.93 4.39 -8.93
N PHE A 113 -2.61 4.62 -7.82
CA PHE A 113 -2.89 5.97 -7.32
C PHE A 113 -1.59 6.77 -7.11
N PHE A 114 -0.64 6.25 -6.35
CA PHE A 114 0.63 6.96 -6.12
C PHE A 114 1.48 7.07 -7.39
N ALA A 115 1.54 6.03 -8.22
CA ALA A 115 2.22 6.08 -9.50
C ALA A 115 1.69 7.22 -10.37
N SER A 116 0.37 7.43 -10.42
CA SER A 116 -0.25 8.52 -11.19
C SER A 116 0.16 9.92 -10.71
N LYS A 117 0.48 10.08 -9.42
CA LYS A 117 0.95 11.34 -8.84
C LYS A 117 2.45 11.57 -9.05
N ILE A 118 3.23 10.49 -9.24
CA ILE A 118 4.68 10.55 -9.36
C ILE A 118 5.10 10.59 -10.84
N ASN A 119 4.62 9.62 -11.64
CA ASN A 119 5.01 9.49 -13.05
C ASN A 119 4.02 8.63 -13.84
N THR A 120 3.43 9.18 -14.88
CA THR A 120 2.45 8.50 -15.75
C THR A 120 3.02 7.25 -16.44
N SER A 121 4.31 7.26 -16.84
CA SER A 121 4.92 6.09 -17.47
C SER A 121 5.04 4.90 -16.52
N LEU A 122 5.12 5.14 -15.21
CA LEU A 122 5.06 4.11 -14.17
C LEU A 122 3.69 3.43 -14.15
N CYS A 123 2.61 4.18 -14.36
CA CYS A 123 1.26 3.60 -14.42
C CYS A 123 1.14 2.57 -15.54
N THR A 124 1.60 2.90 -16.75
CA THR A 124 1.58 1.98 -17.91
C THR A 124 2.32 0.70 -17.59
N ARG A 125 3.54 0.81 -17.04
CA ARG A 125 4.33 -0.36 -16.64
C ARG A 125 3.63 -1.22 -15.59
N LEU A 126 3.07 -0.60 -14.54
CA LEU A 126 2.35 -1.33 -13.49
C LEU A 126 1.13 -2.07 -14.05
N ILE A 127 0.38 -1.45 -14.97
CA ILE A 127 -0.79 -2.08 -15.62
C ILE A 127 -0.34 -3.27 -16.48
N GLU A 128 0.71 -3.13 -17.27
CA GLU A 128 1.24 -4.21 -18.12
C GLU A 128 1.72 -5.41 -17.28
N GLU A 129 2.49 -5.15 -16.22
CA GLU A 129 2.98 -6.19 -15.32
C GLU A 129 1.84 -6.88 -14.57
N GLN A 130 0.87 -6.11 -14.09
CA GLN A 130 -0.31 -6.65 -13.41
C GLN A 130 -1.15 -7.50 -14.38
N THR A 131 -1.33 -7.07 -15.61
CA THR A 131 -2.04 -7.82 -16.65
C THR A 131 -1.39 -9.19 -16.87
N LYS A 132 -0.07 -9.25 -17.00
CA LYS A 132 0.68 -10.51 -17.14
C LYS A 132 0.48 -11.44 -15.94
N THR A 133 0.55 -10.86 -14.72
CA THR A 133 0.37 -11.60 -13.45
C THR A 133 -1.04 -12.20 -13.36
N VAL A 134 -2.08 -11.41 -13.67
CA VAL A 134 -3.46 -11.89 -13.66
C VAL A 134 -3.70 -12.97 -14.72
N GLN A 135 -3.17 -12.80 -15.93
CA GLN A 135 -3.29 -13.81 -16.98
C GLN A 135 -2.61 -15.14 -16.59
N ALA A 136 -1.43 -15.07 -15.96
CA ALA A 136 -0.76 -16.26 -15.44
C ALA A 136 -1.59 -16.94 -14.34
N HIS A 137 -2.15 -16.17 -13.41
CA HIS A 137 -3.02 -16.68 -12.35
C HIS A 137 -4.28 -17.34 -12.92
N LEU A 138 -4.94 -16.72 -13.90
CA LEU A 138 -6.11 -17.30 -14.58
C LEU A 138 -5.79 -18.61 -15.30
N ARG A 139 -4.63 -18.71 -15.99
CA ARG A 139 -4.19 -19.98 -16.61
C ARG A 139 -4.05 -21.08 -15.57
N ASN A 140 -3.41 -20.78 -14.43
CA ASN A 140 -3.24 -21.75 -13.34
C ASN A 140 -4.58 -22.19 -12.74
N LEU A 141 -5.51 -21.26 -12.53
CA LEU A 141 -6.84 -21.58 -12.02
C LEU A 141 -7.62 -22.47 -12.99
N ARG A 142 -7.59 -22.16 -14.29
CA ARG A 142 -8.24 -22.98 -15.32
C ARG A 142 -7.65 -24.38 -15.39
N ALA A 143 -6.32 -24.51 -15.34
CA ALA A 143 -5.66 -25.81 -15.29
C ALA A 143 -6.06 -26.63 -14.08
N ARG A 144 -6.19 -26.02 -12.90
CA ARG A 144 -6.66 -26.68 -11.68
C ARG A 144 -8.12 -27.07 -11.78
N LEU A 145 -8.96 -26.24 -12.35
CA LEU A 145 -10.39 -26.51 -12.52
C LEU A 145 -10.62 -27.70 -13.47
N SER A 146 -9.83 -27.84 -14.54
CA SER A 146 -9.94 -28.96 -15.48
C SER A 146 -9.59 -30.32 -14.87
N LEU A 147 -8.90 -30.33 -13.71
CA LEU A 147 -8.58 -31.54 -12.98
C LEU A 147 -9.72 -31.99 -12.02
N ILE A 148 -10.75 -31.16 -11.82
CA ILE A 148 -11.89 -31.49 -10.95
C ILE A 148 -12.95 -32.23 -11.76
N PRO A 149 -13.33 -33.46 -11.38
CA PRO A 149 -14.38 -34.20 -12.06
C PRO A 149 -15.71 -33.43 -12.04
N PRO A 150 -16.51 -33.43 -13.13
CA PRO A 150 -17.75 -32.67 -13.23
C PRO A 150 -18.77 -32.92 -12.10
N ALA A 151 -18.81 -34.11 -11.53
CA ALA A 151 -19.72 -34.48 -10.45
C ALA A 151 -19.41 -33.80 -9.09
N GLN A 152 -18.23 -33.22 -8.90
CA GLN A 152 -17.83 -32.54 -7.66
C GLN A 152 -18.07 -31.03 -7.68
N VAL A 153 -18.40 -30.47 -8.83
CA VAL A 153 -18.59 -29.03 -8.96
C VAL A 153 -19.97 -28.56 -8.43
N PHE A 154 -20.94 -29.47 -8.28
CA PHE A 154 -22.33 -29.12 -7.95
C PHE A 154 -22.83 -29.68 -6.61
N ASN A 155 -22.00 -30.34 -5.79
CA ASN A 155 -22.43 -30.93 -4.49
C ASN A 155 -21.85 -30.17 -3.28
N ARG A 156 -22.05 -28.82 -3.27
CA ARG A 156 -21.97 -28.04 -2.02
C ARG A 156 -22.95 -26.89 -2.07
#